data_0c8c963b1f543830cf032735d2372778
#
_entry.id   0c8c963b1f543830cf032735d2372778
#
_cell.length_a   1.000
_cell.length_b   1.000
_cell.length_c   1.000
_cell.angle_alpha   90.00
_cell.angle_beta   90.00
_cell.angle_gamma   90.00
#
_symmetry.space_group_name_H-M   'P 1'
#
loop_
_entity.id
_entity.type
_entity.pdbx_description
1 polymer ?
#
loop_
_entity_poly.entity_id
_entity_poly.type
_entity_poly.pdbx_seq_one_letter_code
_entity_poly.pdbx_strand_id
1 'polypeptide(L)'
;MVENLLAGDYRSVFRGPGIEFDEVREYVDGDDARLIDWNVSSRMSEPFAKTFREERELTLFLVVDVSASLALGPPDRTRREVAAEAFALLSLAAAVNNDRVGAVLFSDRIERWVAPRKGKRHALRLITDMVGIEPVGKGSDLSLALRATGESLKRRGVVVVISDFKTAGYLPDLTLMGRRHDVIAIRVADPLDDEFPATGLIRLDDPESGATILVPGRSRKFRESYHEYWKGHVQTWRSECRKRGIVTLDIDTEREVAPQLIRFFDSRKGRS
;
A
#
# COMPACT_ATOMS: atom_id res chain seq x y z
N MET A 1 -15.03 -13.21 5.46
CA MET A 1 -15.82 -12.01 5.84
C MET A 1 -15.00 -10.73 5.70
N VAL A 2 -13.83 -10.61 6.32
CA VAL A 2 -12.92 -9.44 6.22
C VAL A 2 -12.44 -9.19 4.78
N GLU A 3 -12.13 -10.25 4.02
CA GLU A 3 -11.72 -10.19 2.61
C GLU A 3 -12.79 -9.52 1.73
N ASN A 4 -14.06 -9.81 1.93
CA ASN A 4 -15.16 -9.25 1.14
C ASN A 4 -15.46 -7.78 1.53
N LEU A 5 -15.29 -7.42 2.79
CA LEU A 5 -15.41 -6.04 3.26
C LEU A 5 -14.31 -5.16 2.65
N LEU A 6 -13.05 -5.58 2.79
CA LEU A 6 -11.91 -4.90 2.16
C LEU A 6 -12.02 -4.83 0.64
N ALA A 7 -12.53 -5.87 -0.01
CA ALA A 7 -12.69 -5.90 -1.46
C ALA A 7 -13.70 -4.85 -1.95
N GLY A 8 -14.85 -4.73 -1.28
CA GLY A 8 -15.84 -3.70 -1.61
C GLY A 8 -15.32 -2.28 -1.39
N ASP A 9 -14.64 -2.07 -0.27
CA ASP A 9 -14.11 -0.78 0.15
C ASP A 9 -12.92 -0.34 -0.70
N TYR A 10 -12.03 -1.26 -1.00
CA TYR A 10 -10.88 -1.05 -1.88
C TYR A 10 -11.33 -0.58 -3.28
N ARG A 11 -12.31 -1.28 -3.91
CA ARG A 11 -12.78 -0.96 -5.27
C ARG A 11 -13.45 0.42 -5.35
N SER A 12 -14.14 0.86 -4.31
CA SER A 12 -14.81 2.16 -4.28
C SER A 12 -13.84 3.34 -4.21
N VAL A 13 -12.63 3.13 -3.69
CA VAL A 13 -11.60 4.16 -3.51
C VAL A 13 -10.74 4.34 -4.76
N PHE A 14 -10.55 3.27 -5.54
CA PHE A 14 -9.70 3.28 -6.72
C PHE A 14 -10.54 3.21 -8.00
N ARG A 15 -10.85 4.35 -8.59
CA ARG A 15 -11.50 4.44 -9.89
C ARG A 15 -10.46 4.49 -11.00
N GLY A 16 -10.29 3.42 -11.79
CA GLY A 16 -9.46 3.41 -12.99
C GLY A 16 -10.22 3.88 -14.25
N PRO A 17 -9.64 4.32 -15.34
CA PRO A 17 -10.29 4.58 -16.61
C PRO A 17 -10.42 3.29 -17.44
N GLY A 18 -11.62 2.85 -17.70
CA GLY A 18 -11.91 1.72 -18.57
C GLY A 18 -13.41 1.61 -18.78
N ILE A 19 -13.84 1.48 -20.04
CA ILE A 19 -15.22 1.25 -20.43
C ILE A 19 -15.20 -0.07 -21.17
N GLU A 20 -15.88 -1.10 -20.65
CA GLU A 20 -16.13 -2.36 -21.36
C GLU A 20 -17.59 -2.42 -21.81
N PHE A 21 -17.81 -3.02 -22.98
CA PHE A 21 -19.15 -3.30 -23.48
C PHE A 21 -19.87 -4.25 -22.50
N ASP A 22 -21.04 -3.86 -22.02
CA ASP A 22 -21.83 -4.68 -21.08
C ASP A 22 -22.91 -5.45 -21.85
N GLU A 23 -23.85 -4.72 -22.40
CA GLU A 23 -24.99 -5.31 -23.14
C GLU A 23 -25.55 -4.31 -24.17
N VAL A 24 -26.52 -4.76 -24.93
CA VAL A 24 -27.32 -3.91 -25.82
C VAL A 24 -28.73 -3.83 -25.24
N ARG A 25 -29.22 -2.62 -24.95
CA ARG A 25 -30.58 -2.37 -24.49
C ARG A 25 -31.33 -1.50 -25.48
N GLU A 26 -32.65 -1.46 -25.40
CA GLU A 26 -33.44 -0.51 -26.17
C GLU A 26 -32.99 0.93 -25.91
N TYR A 27 -32.88 1.70 -26.99
CA TYR A 27 -32.56 3.12 -26.93
C TYR A 27 -33.73 3.89 -26.31
N VAL A 28 -33.46 4.73 -25.34
CA VAL A 28 -34.46 5.58 -24.69
C VAL A 28 -34.11 7.04 -25.00
N ASP A 29 -35.13 7.87 -25.20
CA ASP A 29 -34.95 9.31 -25.43
C ASP A 29 -34.09 9.94 -24.30
N GLY A 30 -32.98 10.53 -24.71
CA GLY A 30 -31.95 11.09 -23.78
C GLY A 30 -30.64 10.31 -23.75
N ASP A 31 -30.59 9.12 -24.33
CA ASP A 31 -29.34 8.39 -24.53
C ASP A 31 -28.47 9.07 -25.61
N ASP A 32 -27.15 8.93 -25.52
CA ASP A 32 -26.23 9.42 -26.56
C ASP A 32 -26.42 8.61 -27.85
N ALA A 33 -26.92 9.24 -28.91
CA ALA A 33 -27.16 8.62 -30.20
C ALA A 33 -25.92 7.96 -30.84
N ARG A 34 -24.68 8.37 -30.39
CA ARG A 34 -23.43 7.74 -30.82
C ARG A 34 -23.24 6.32 -30.31
N LEU A 35 -24.00 5.95 -29.28
CA LEU A 35 -23.95 4.62 -28.68
C LEU A 35 -24.93 3.64 -29.37
N ILE A 36 -25.71 4.05 -30.38
CA ILE A 36 -26.62 3.17 -31.12
C ILE A 36 -25.80 2.09 -31.85
N ASP A 37 -26.18 0.82 -31.59
CA ASP A 37 -25.66 -0.31 -32.36
C ASP A 37 -26.53 -0.54 -33.60
N TRP A 38 -26.13 0.04 -34.73
CA TRP A 38 -26.83 -0.08 -35.98
C TRP A 38 -26.97 -1.52 -36.51
N ASN A 39 -26.04 -2.42 -36.14
CA ASN A 39 -26.11 -3.83 -36.54
C ASN A 39 -27.20 -4.60 -35.80
N VAL A 40 -27.40 -4.32 -34.52
CA VAL A 40 -28.50 -4.92 -33.73
C VAL A 40 -29.80 -4.26 -34.08
N SER A 41 -29.87 -2.94 -34.15
CA SER A 41 -31.04 -2.14 -34.46
C SER A 41 -31.66 -2.54 -35.81
N SER A 42 -30.84 -2.81 -36.82
CA SER A 42 -31.32 -3.25 -38.15
C SER A 42 -31.99 -4.61 -38.14
N ARG A 43 -31.78 -5.44 -37.13
CA ARG A 43 -32.39 -6.79 -37.00
C ARG A 43 -33.61 -6.79 -36.08
N MET A 44 -33.72 -5.80 -35.20
CA MET A 44 -34.74 -5.77 -34.14
C MET A 44 -35.87 -4.78 -34.42
N SER A 45 -35.83 -4.04 -35.55
CA SER A 45 -36.81 -3.03 -35.96
C SER A 45 -36.98 -1.82 -35.04
N GLU A 46 -36.21 -1.75 -33.99
CA GLU A 46 -36.12 -0.63 -33.02
C GLU A 46 -34.66 -0.27 -32.72
N PRO A 47 -34.38 0.98 -32.35
CA PRO A 47 -33.02 1.38 -32.05
C PRO A 47 -32.53 0.76 -30.73
N PHE A 48 -31.34 0.17 -30.74
CA PHE A 48 -30.66 -0.38 -29.59
C PHE A 48 -29.39 0.38 -29.33
N ALA A 49 -29.11 0.71 -28.05
CA ALA A 49 -27.91 1.37 -27.60
C ALA A 49 -26.96 0.38 -26.89
N LYS A 50 -25.67 0.52 -27.17
CA LYS A 50 -24.62 -0.18 -26.42
C LYS A 50 -24.56 0.41 -25.04
N THR A 51 -24.72 -0.41 -24.03
CA THR A 51 -24.37 -0.03 -22.67
C THR A 51 -22.93 -0.49 -22.38
N PHE A 52 -22.22 0.33 -21.66
CA PHE A 52 -20.87 0.04 -21.28
C PHE A 52 -20.82 -0.03 -19.76
N ARG A 53 -20.31 -1.13 -19.26
CA ARG A 53 -20.00 -1.26 -17.84
C ARG A 53 -18.57 -0.78 -17.62
N GLU A 54 -18.41 0.06 -16.65
CA GLU A 54 -17.09 0.51 -16.23
C GLU A 54 -16.37 -0.61 -15.46
N GLU A 55 -15.93 -1.67 -16.19
CA GLU A 55 -15.08 -2.71 -15.61
C GLU A 55 -13.62 -2.30 -15.74
N ARG A 56 -13.03 -1.96 -14.60
CA ARG A 56 -11.65 -1.44 -14.51
C ARG A 56 -10.77 -2.47 -13.88
N GLU A 57 -9.94 -3.12 -14.70
CA GLU A 57 -8.81 -3.87 -14.19
C GLU A 57 -7.82 -2.89 -13.53
N LEU A 58 -7.78 -2.89 -12.23
CA LEU A 58 -6.74 -2.19 -11.51
C LEU A 58 -5.48 -3.05 -11.43
N THR A 59 -4.32 -2.38 -11.43
CA THR A 59 -3.08 -3.01 -11.04
C THR A 59 -2.71 -2.46 -9.66
N LEU A 60 -2.73 -3.34 -8.66
CA LEU A 60 -2.18 -3.09 -7.34
C LEU A 60 -0.73 -3.54 -7.33
N PHE A 61 0.18 -2.66 -6.93
CA PHE A 61 1.57 -3.00 -6.75
C PHE A 61 2.03 -2.69 -5.33
N LEU A 62 2.54 -3.70 -4.63
CA LEU A 62 2.94 -3.60 -3.24
C LEU A 62 4.46 -3.47 -3.15
N VAL A 63 4.93 -2.36 -2.59
CA VAL A 63 6.35 -2.08 -2.34
C VAL A 63 6.58 -2.25 -0.85
N VAL A 64 7.23 -3.33 -0.44
CA VAL A 64 7.29 -3.73 0.97
C VAL A 64 8.72 -3.79 1.46
N ASP A 65 8.98 -3.04 2.50
CA ASP A 65 10.22 -3.07 3.24
C ASP A 65 10.31 -4.37 4.05
N VAL A 66 11.44 -5.05 3.90
CA VAL A 66 11.77 -6.27 4.67
C VAL A 66 13.14 -6.15 5.34
N SER A 67 13.64 -4.92 5.49
CA SER A 67 14.91 -4.61 6.15
C SER A 67 14.93 -5.05 7.62
N ALA A 68 16.09 -5.00 8.22
CA ALA A 68 16.29 -5.43 9.60
C ALA A 68 15.52 -4.58 10.63
N SER A 69 15.22 -3.31 10.30
CA SER A 69 14.43 -2.43 11.17
C SER A 69 12.99 -2.90 11.36
N LEU A 70 12.41 -3.57 10.34
CA LEU A 70 11.08 -4.16 10.44
C LEU A 70 11.04 -5.46 11.26
N ALA A 71 12.17 -6.11 11.47
CA ALA A 71 12.25 -7.28 12.35
C ALA A 71 12.16 -6.90 13.84
N LEU A 72 12.27 -5.60 14.16
CA LEU A 72 12.10 -5.08 15.51
C LEU A 72 10.62 -4.90 15.85
N GLY A 73 10.33 -4.94 17.14
CA GLY A 73 8.99 -4.74 17.68
C GLY A 73 8.80 -5.45 19.01
N PRO A 74 7.59 -5.41 19.58
CA PRO A 74 7.25 -6.19 20.77
C PRO A 74 7.50 -7.68 20.54
N PRO A 75 7.80 -8.46 21.62
CA PRO A 75 8.07 -9.89 21.51
C PRO A 75 6.95 -10.68 20.83
N ASP A 76 5.71 -10.23 21.01
CA ASP A 76 4.52 -10.94 20.53
C ASP A 76 4.16 -10.58 19.07
N ARG A 77 4.67 -9.45 18.54
CA ARG A 77 4.29 -9.01 17.19
C ARG A 77 5.25 -7.96 16.61
N THR A 78 6.09 -8.38 15.70
CA THR A 78 7.05 -7.51 15.01
C THR A 78 6.36 -6.60 13.97
N ARG A 79 7.01 -5.49 13.60
CA ARG A 79 6.57 -4.64 12.47
C ARG A 79 6.47 -5.44 11.17
N ARG A 80 7.36 -6.42 10.97
CA ARG A 80 7.36 -7.28 9.79
C ARG A 80 6.13 -8.17 9.70
N GLU A 81 5.66 -8.72 10.82
CA GLU A 81 4.41 -9.50 10.87
C GLU A 81 3.20 -8.62 10.55
N VAL A 82 3.16 -7.40 11.07
CA VAL A 82 2.11 -6.42 10.75
C VAL A 82 2.16 -6.02 9.27
N ALA A 83 3.34 -5.79 8.71
CA ALA A 83 3.52 -5.52 7.28
C ALA A 83 3.06 -6.71 6.43
N ALA A 84 3.38 -7.95 6.84
CA ALA A 84 2.96 -9.17 6.15
C ALA A 84 1.44 -9.37 6.21
N GLU A 85 0.80 -9.06 7.33
CA GLU A 85 -0.66 -9.10 7.46
C GLU A 85 -1.34 -8.06 6.55
N ALA A 86 -0.85 -6.82 6.53
CA ALA A 86 -1.36 -5.79 5.63
C ALA A 86 -1.19 -6.18 4.15
N PHE A 87 -0.01 -6.71 3.81
CA PHE A 87 0.29 -7.23 2.48
C PHE A 87 -0.66 -8.36 2.07
N ALA A 88 -0.92 -9.32 2.97
CA ALA A 88 -1.81 -10.45 2.71
C ALA A 88 -3.25 -9.99 2.46
N LEU A 89 -3.76 -9.10 3.32
CA LEU A 89 -5.11 -8.56 3.19
C LEU A 89 -5.31 -7.80 1.89
N LEU A 90 -4.36 -6.95 1.50
CA LEU A 90 -4.40 -6.20 0.25
C LEU A 90 -4.29 -7.11 -0.98
N SER A 91 -3.42 -8.13 -0.92
CA SER A 91 -3.27 -9.11 -2.01
C SER A 91 -4.53 -9.94 -2.23
N LEU A 92 -5.19 -10.36 -1.14
CA LEU A 92 -6.45 -11.11 -1.22
C LEU A 92 -7.60 -10.22 -1.68
N ALA A 93 -7.67 -8.97 -1.22
CA ALA A 93 -8.68 -8.02 -1.68
C ALA A 93 -8.58 -7.78 -3.20
N ALA A 94 -7.37 -7.60 -3.74
CA ALA A 94 -7.14 -7.48 -5.18
C ALA A 94 -7.58 -8.75 -5.93
N ALA A 95 -7.26 -9.94 -5.39
CA ALA A 95 -7.64 -11.20 -6.02
C ALA A 95 -9.16 -11.42 -6.05
N VAL A 96 -9.88 -11.04 -4.99
CA VAL A 96 -11.35 -11.11 -4.92
C VAL A 96 -11.99 -10.16 -5.93
N ASN A 97 -11.40 -8.98 -6.15
CA ASN A 97 -11.86 -7.99 -7.13
C ASN A 97 -11.43 -8.31 -8.58
N ASN A 98 -10.75 -9.44 -8.81
CA ASN A 98 -10.19 -9.82 -10.11
C ASN A 98 -9.16 -8.80 -10.65
N ASP A 99 -8.51 -8.05 -9.77
CA ASP A 99 -7.44 -7.10 -10.10
C ASP A 99 -6.08 -7.81 -10.25
N ARG A 100 -5.14 -7.15 -10.92
CA ARG A 100 -3.76 -7.63 -10.99
C ARG A 100 -3.03 -7.19 -9.73
N VAL A 101 -2.34 -8.10 -9.07
CA VAL A 101 -1.47 -7.80 -7.95
C VAL A 101 -0.04 -8.23 -8.23
N GLY A 102 0.91 -7.34 -7.96
CA GLY A 102 2.34 -7.61 -8.01
C GLY A 102 3.04 -7.03 -6.80
N ALA A 103 4.30 -7.37 -6.60
CA ALA A 103 5.04 -6.87 -5.46
C ALA A 103 6.54 -6.78 -5.70
N VAL A 104 7.18 -5.89 -4.95
CA VAL A 104 8.60 -5.87 -4.68
C VAL A 104 8.82 -5.91 -3.18
N LEU A 105 9.61 -6.88 -2.71
CA LEU A 105 10.12 -6.94 -1.36
C LEU A 105 11.56 -6.44 -1.40
N PHE A 106 11.89 -5.47 -0.55
CA PHE A 106 13.20 -4.81 -0.61
C PHE A 106 13.83 -4.62 0.77
N SER A 107 15.14 -4.55 0.77
CA SER A 107 16.00 -4.08 1.85
C SER A 107 16.93 -2.98 1.30
N ASP A 108 18.24 -3.06 1.48
CA ASP A 108 19.22 -2.27 0.71
C ASP A 108 19.35 -2.74 -0.75
N ARG A 109 18.57 -3.74 -1.14
CA ARG A 109 18.47 -4.35 -2.47
C ARG A 109 17.07 -4.83 -2.76
N ILE A 110 16.82 -5.22 -4.01
CA ILE A 110 15.59 -5.94 -4.35
C ILE A 110 15.75 -7.41 -3.93
N GLU A 111 15.04 -7.80 -2.91
CA GLU A 111 15.07 -9.18 -2.40
C GLU A 111 14.17 -10.11 -3.23
N ARG A 112 13.00 -9.61 -3.63
CA ARG A 112 12.06 -10.35 -4.46
C ARG A 112 11.27 -9.40 -5.34
N TRP A 113 11.15 -9.76 -6.61
CA TRP A 113 10.27 -9.08 -7.57
C TRP A 113 9.23 -10.06 -8.11
N VAL A 114 7.96 -9.70 -8.07
CA VAL A 114 6.87 -10.50 -8.63
C VAL A 114 5.99 -9.61 -9.50
N ALA A 115 5.94 -9.93 -10.80
CA ALA A 115 5.16 -9.17 -11.77
C ALA A 115 3.64 -9.26 -11.48
N PRO A 116 2.87 -8.19 -11.78
CA PRO A 116 1.42 -8.17 -11.56
C PRO A 116 0.69 -9.24 -12.38
N ARG A 117 -0.08 -10.10 -11.70
CA ARG A 117 -0.95 -11.11 -12.30
C ARG A 117 -2.26 -11.21 -11.52
N LYS A 118 -3.27 -11.79 -12.14
CA LYS A 118 -4.59 -12.05 -11.52
C LYS A 118 -4.64 -13.41 -10.82
N GLY A 119 -5.63 -13.53 -9.96
CA GLY A 119 -6.13 -14.79 -9.44
C GLY A 119 -5.62 -15.16 -8.05
N LYS A 120 -6.46 -15.89 -7.32
CA LYS A 120 -6.23 -16.28 -5.92
C LYS A 120 -4.93 -17.08 -5.72
N ARG A 121 -4.58 -17.97 -6.67
CA ARG A 121 -3.33 -18.75 -6.61
C ARG A 121 -2.10 -17.85 -6.64
N HIS A 122 -2.15 -16.77 -7.45
CA HIS A 122 -1.06 -15.81 -7.54
C HIS A 122 -0.93 -14.98 -6.26
N ALA A 123 -2.06 -14.50 -5.71
CA ALA A 123 -2.06 -13.79 -4.42
C ALA A 123 -1.52 -14.66 -3.28
N LEU A 124 -1.92 -15.92 -3.20
CA LEU A 124 -1.40 -16.86 -2.20
C LEU A 124 0.12 -17.08 -2.34
N ARG A 125 0.62 -17.15 -3.58
CA ARG A 125 2.07 -17.23 -3.83
C ARG A 125 2.79 -15.98 -3.30
N LEU A 126 2.26 -14.77 -3.57
CA LEU A 126 2.82 -13.53 -3.05
C LEU A 126 2.90 -13.53 -1.52
N ILE A 127 1.83 -14.01 -0.86
CA ILE A 127 1.78 -14.11 0.60
C ILE A 127 2.83 -15.11 1.11
N THR A 128 2.97 -16.26 0.45
CA THR A 128 4.00 -17.24 0.80
C THR A 128 5.41 -16.67 0.62
N ASP A 129 5.66 -15.94 -0.48
CA ASP A 129 6.94 -15.27 -0.73
C ASP A 129 7.23 -14.23 0.36
N MET A 130 6.21 -13.45 0.82
CA MET A 130 6.37 -12.45 1.89
C MET A 130 6.64 -13.07 3.26
N VAL A 131 5.91 -14.12 3.63
CA VAL A 131 6.06 -14.78 4.93
C VAL A 131 7.38 -15.53 5.03
N GLY A 132 7.78 -16.18 3.94
CA GLY A 132 8.97 -17.05 3.90
C GLY A 132 10.26 -16.33 3.51
N ILE A 133 10.24 -14.99 3.30
CA ILE A 133 11.45 -14.28 2.90
C ILE A 133 12.45 -14.15 4.04
N GLU A 134 13.69 -14.51 3.78
CA GLU A 134 14.85 -14.22 4.61
C GLU A 134 15.71 -13.18 3.88
N PRO A 135 15.61 -11.89 4.23
CA PRO A 135 16.35 -10.85 3.54
C PRO A 135 17.86 -11.02 3.70
N VAL A 136 18.56 -10.83 2.60
CA VAL A 136 20.04 -10.84 2.61
C VAL A 136 20.59 -9.47 3.03
N GLY A 137 19.93 -8.42 2.56
CA GLY A 137 20.27 -7.04 2.95
C GLY A 137 19.77 -6.68 4.35
N LYS A 138 20.47 -5.79 5.01
CA LYS A 138 20.12 -5.33 6.36
C LYS A 138 19.51 -3.92 6.37
N GLY A 139 20.04 -3.04 5.53
CA GLY A 139 19.57 -1.67 5.39
C GLY A 139 18.28 -1.55 4.59
N SER A 140 17.81 -0.31 4.40
CA SER A 140 16.59 -0.02 3.63
C SER A 140 16.88 1.05 2.56
N ASP A 141 16.74 0.68 1.26
CA ASP A 141 16.78 1.61 0.13
C ASP A 141 15.43 1.66 -0.59
N LEU A 142 14.52 2.45 -0.05
CA LEU A 142 13.20 2.67 -0.64
C LEU A 142 13.30 3.35 -2.03
N SER A 143 14.31 4.19 -2.28
CA SER A 143 14.53 4.82 -3.58
C SER A 143 14.74 3.79 -4.68
N LEU A 144 15.57 2.78 -4.42
CA LEU A 144 15.83 1.67 -5.34
C LEU A 144 14.52 0.93 -5.69
N ALA A 145 13.72 0.58 -4.68
CA ALA A 145 12.46 -0.12 -4.87
C ALA A 145 11.44 0.72 -5.67
N LEU A 146 11.34 2.02 -5.41
CA LEU A 146 10.46 2.94 -6.13
C LEU A 146 10.89 3.10 -7.60
N ARG A 147 12.20 3.25 -7.88
CA ARG A 147 12.71 3.33 -9.26
C ARG A 147 12.41 2.06 -10.04
N ALA A 148 12.72 0.89 -9.49
CA ALA A 148 12.43 -0.40 -10.12
C ALA A 148 10.92 -0.57 -10.40
N THR A 149 10.06 -0.14 -9.47
CA THR A 149 8.61 -0.14 -9.65
C THR A 149 8.18 0.79 -10.79
N GLY A 150 8.69 2.02 -10.84
CA GLY A 150 8.35 3.00 -11.88
C GLY A 150 8.82 2.60 -13.28
N GLU A 151 9.92 1.86 -13.39
CA GLU A 151 10.40 1.30 -14.65
C GLU A 151 9.52 0.15 -15.15
N SER A 152 8.95 -0.61 -14.26
CA SER A 152 8.16 -1.81 -14.59
C SER A 152 6.69 -1.52 -14.83
N LEU A 153 6.10 -0.58 -14.10
CA LEU A 153 4.69 -0.21 -14.25
C LEU A 153 4.51 0.85 -15.35
N LYS A 154 4.13 0.41 -16.55
CA LYS A 154 3.93 1.30 -17.70
C LYS A 154 2.56 2.00 -17.72
N ARG A 155 1.57 1.47 -17.04
CA ARG A 155 0.20 2.02 -16.95
C ARG A 155 -0.08 2.50 -15.53
N ARG A 156 -0.96 3.49 -15.42
CA ARG A 156 -1.42 3.98 -14.11
C ARG A 156 -2.04 2.83 -13.30
N GLY A 157 -1.65 2.74 -12.06
CA GLY A 157 -2.13 1.75 -11.10
C GLY A 157 -2.09 2.32 -9.69
N VAL A 158 -2.40 1.48 -8.73
CA VAL A 158 -2.30 1.77 -7.31
C VAL A 158 -0.99 1.20 -6.79
N VAL A 159 -0.17 2.03 -6.17
CA VAL A 159 1.07 1.61 -5.54
C VAL A 159 0.94 1.81 -4.03
N VAL A 160 1.06 0.72 -3.28
CA VAL A 160 1.05 0.76 -1.82
C VAL A 160 2.46 0.50 -1.32
N VAL A 161 3.03 1.47 -0.63
CA VAL A 161 4.34 1.37 0.01
C VAL A 161 4.15 1.06 1.48
N ILE A 162 4.71 -0.05 1.96
CA ILE A 162 4.64 -0.50 3.36
C ILE A 162 6.06 -0.48 3.93
N SER A 163 6.34 0.41 4.87
CA SER A 163 7.65 0.60 5.51
C SER A 163 7.48 1.31 6.84
N ASP A 164 8.51 1.42 7.65
CA ASP A 164 8.55 2.33 8.80
C ASP A 164 8.96 3.76 8.40
N PHE A 165 9.40 3.96 7.14
CA PHE A 165 9.84 5.24 6.57
C PHE A 165 10.97 5.93 7.35
N LYS A 166 11.82 5.16 8.01
CA LYS A 166 12.99 5.69 8.77
C LYS A 166 14.21 5.96 7.88
N THR A 167 14.19 5.44 6.64
CA THR A 167 15.23 5.72 5.65
C THR A 167 15.09 7.13 5.06
N ALA A 168 16.18 7.64 4.45
CA ALA A 168 16.21 8.97 3.85
C ALA A 168 16.37 8.91 2.31
N GLY A 169 16.19 10.03 1.64
CA GLY A 169 16.51 10.20 0.21
C GLY A 169 15.43 9.76 -0.77
N TYR A 170 14.38 9.05 -0.38
CA TYR A 170 13.36 8.47 -1.26
C TYR A 170 12.28 9.46 -1.76
N LEU A 171 12.17 10.64 -1.17
CA LEU A 171 11.10 11.60 -1.50
C LEU A 171 11.04 12.03 -2.97
N PRO A 172 12.17 12.21 -3.70
CA PRO A 172 12.13 12.49 -5.13
C PRO A 172 11.48 11.36 -5.94
N ASP A 173 11.87 10.10 -5.68
CA ASP A 173 11.34 8.93 -6.38
C ASP A 173 9.87 8.69 -6.00
N LEU A 174 9.50 8.92 -4.74
CA LEU A 174 8.11 8.87 -4.28
C LEU A 174 7.25 9.95 -4.96
N THR A 175 7.82 11.14 -5.23
CA THR A 175 7.16 12.20 -5.99
C THR A 175 6.88 11.77 -7.44
N LEU A 176 7.86 11.17 -8.09
CA LEU A 176 7.70 10.65 -9.46
C LEU A 176 6.64 9.55 -9.52
N MET A 177 6.61 8.69 -8.50
CA MET A 177 5.60 7.65 -8.36
C MET A 177 4.19 8.25 -8.23
N GLY A 178 4.00 9.24 -7.35
CA GLY A 178 2.71 9.91 -7.14
C GLY A 178 2.18 10.68 -8.35
N ARG A 179 3.05 11.09 -9.30
CA ARG A 179 2.63 11.72 -10.57
C ARG A 179 2.07 10.71 -11.57
N ARG A 180 2.47 9.45 -11.49
CA ARG A 180 2.10 8.39 -12.45
C ARG A 180 1.05 7.44 -11.93
N HIS A 181 1.00 7.23 -10.63
CA HIS A 181 0.18 6.22 -9.95
C HIS A 181 -0.54 6.83 -8.77
N ASP A 182 -1.59 6.16 -8.31
CA ASP A 182 -2.23 6.48 -7.04
C ASP A 182 -1.40 5.82 -5.92
N VAL A 183 -0.73 6.65 -5.10
CA VAL A 183 0.20 6.15 -4.09
C VAL A 183 -0.40 6.25 -2.70
N ILE A 184 -0.33 5.13 -1.98
CA ILE A 184 -0.62 5.05 -0.54
C ILE A 184 0.67 4.67 0.18
N ALA A 185 1.05 5.48 1.16
CA ALA A 185 2.17 5.21 2.04
C ALA A 185 1.64 4.70 3.38
N ILE A 186 1.84 3.42 3.66
CA ILE A 186 1.46 2.76 4.91
C ILE A 186 2.70 2.68 5.81
N ARG A 187 2.68 3.48 6.88
CA ARG A 187 3.72 3.42 7.89
C ARG A 187 3.35 2.38 8.94
N VAL A 188 4.23 1.41 9.16
CA VAL A 188 4.11 0.48 10.28
C VAL A 188 4.67 1.17 11.51
N ALA A 189 3.78 1.59 12.39
CA ALA A 189 4.08 2.34 13.61
C ALA A 189 4.17 1.40 14.81
N ASP A 190 5.12 1.66 15.67
CA ASP A 190 5.31 0.94 16.92
C ASP A 190 5.22 1.93 18.09
N PRO A 191 4.58 1.61 19.22
CA PRO A 191 4.54 2.49 20.38
C PRO A 191 5.91 2.94 20.86
N LEU A 192 6.94 2.12 20.68
CA LEU A 192 8.32 2.48 21.00
C LEU A 192 8.88 3.61 20.11
N ASP A 193 8.24 3.93 18.99
CA ASP A 193 8.60 5.10 18.19
C ASP A 193 8.14 6.40 18.88
N ASP A 194 7.06 6.37 19.63
CA ASP A 194 6.50 7.54 20.28
C ASP A 194 6.92 7.66 21.76
N GLU A 195 6.96 6.54 22.49
CA GLU A 195 7.24 6.52 23.93
C GLU A 195 8.42 5.61 24.28
N PHE A 196 9.50 6.22 24.69
CA PHE A 196 10.66 5.48 25.17
C PHE A 196 10.42 4.95 26.59
N PRO A 197 10.71 3.63 26.86
CA PRO A 197 10.42 3.03 28.16
C PRO A 197 11.21 3.66 29.31
N ALA A 198 10.49 3.89 30.43
CA ALA A 198 11.03 4.51 31.66
C ALA A 198 11.85 3.52 32.51
N THR A 199 12.74 2.76 31.89
CA THR A 199 13.60 1.77 32.55
C THR A 199 15.04 2.27 32.69
N GLY A 200 15.94 1.52 33.30
CA GLY A 200 17.34 1.90 33.57
C GLY A 200 18.16 2.35 32.35
N LEU A 201 19.36 1.87 32.23
CA LEU A 201 20.18 1.99 31.02
C LEU A 201 19.68 0.95 30.01
N ILE A 202 19.33 1.41 28.82
CA ILE A 202 18.86 0.57 27.73
C ILE A 202 19.94 0.54 26.65
N ARG A 203 20.31 -0.65 26.23
CA ARG A 203 21.16 -0.86 25.06
C ARG A 203 20.27 -0.85 23.82
N LEU A 204 20.53 0.08 22.91
CA LEU A 204 19.94 0.14 21.60
C LEU A 204 20.97 -0.35 20.60
N ASP A 205 20.64 -1.42 19.92
CA ASP A 205 21.41 -1.94 18.79
C ASP A 205 20.71 -1.50 17.50
N ASP A 206 21.42 -0.82 16.63
CA ASP A 206 20.94 -0.51 15.28
C ASP A 206 21.14 -1.76 14.41
N PRO A 207 20.05 -2.41 13.98
CA PRO A 207 20.15 -3.66 13.24
C PRO A 207 20.71 -3.48 11.82
N GLU A 208 20.69 -2.25 11.29
CA GLU A 208 21.17 -1.95 9.95
C GLU A 208 22.68 -1.69 9.93
N SER A 209 23.17 -0.84 10.82
CA SER A 209 24.60 -0.48 10.91
C SER A 209 25.39 -1.36 11.88
N GLY A 210 24.72 -2.06 12.81
CA GLY A 210 25.34 -2.78 13.91
C GLY A 210 25.88 -1.88 15.02
N ALA A 211 25.60 -0.58 14.97
CA ALA A 211 26.01 0.36 16.02
C ALA A 211 25.22 0.10 17.30
N THR A 212 25.90 0.20 18.44
CA THR A 212 25.28 0.06 19.76
C THR A 212 25.44 1.34 20.53
N ILE A 213 24.35 1.85 21.11
CA ILE A 213 24.35 2.98 22.02
C ILE A 213 23.67 2.62 23.34
N LEU A 214 24.18 3.21 24.44
CA LEU A 214 23.53 3.10 25.73
C LEU A 214 22.77 4.40 26.03
N VAL A 215 21.50 4.28 26.32
CA VAL A 215 20.63 5.43 26.58
C VAL A 215 20.01 5.36 27.97
N PRO A 216 19.89 6.52 28.67
CA PRO A 216 19.33 6.56 30.00
C PRO A 216 17.80 6.60 29.97
N GLY A 217 17.12 5.44 29.92
CA GLY A 217 15.65 5.37 29.82
C GLY A 217 14.93 6.02 31.00
N ARG A 218 15.56 6.10 32.21
CA ARG A 218 14.98 6.83 33.35
C ARG A 218 15.03 8.37 33.19
N SER A 219 15.86 8.91 32.32
CA SER A 219 15.95 10.34 32.09
C SER A 219 14.69 10.89 31.43
N ARG A 220 13.92 11.71 32.19
CA ARG A 220 12.74 12.39 31.65
C ARG A 220 13.10 13.28 30.46
N LYS A 221 14.20 14.02 30.56
CA LYS A 221 14.69 14.90 29.48
C LYS A 221 15.00 14.11 28.21
N PHE A 222 15.59 12.92 28.34
CA PHE A 222 15.88 12.05 27.19
C PHE A 222 14.57 11.57 26.53
N ARG A 223 13.61 11.08 27.31
CA ARG A 223 12.33 10.61 26.76
C ARG A 223 11.53 11.71 26.09
N GLU A 224 11.50 12.91 26.67
CA GLU A 224 10.84 14.08 26.09
C GLU A 224 11.48 14.46 24.74
N SER A 225 12.84 14.52 24.70
CA SER A 225 13.55 14.81 23.45
C SER A 225 13.35 13.73 22.39
N TYR A 226 13.29 12.46 22.79
CA TYR A 226 13.00 11.33 21.90
C TYR A 226 11.61 11.42 21.31
N HIS A 227 10.61 11.66 22.16
CA HIS A 227 9.22 11.85 21.73
C HIS A 227 9.07 13.02 20.76
N GLU A 228 9.65 14.18 21.09
CA GLU A 228 9.61 15.36 20.23
C GLU A 228 10.27 15.11 18.85
N TYR A 229 11.41 14.42 18.85
CA TYR A 229 12.12 14.07 17.62
C TYR A 229 11.25 13.20 16.71
N TRP A 230 10.69 12.10 17.22
CA TRP A 230 9.90 11.17 16.42
C TRP A 230 8.55 11.79 16.00
N LYS A 231 7.91 12.52 16.89
CA LYS A 231 6.69 13.27 16.57
C LYS A 231 6.93 14.28 15.43
N GLY A 232 8.04 15.03 15.50
CA GLY A 232 8.44 15.95 14.45
C GLY A 232 8.75 15.24 13.14
N HIS A 233 9.44 14.09 13.19
CA HIS A 233 9.74 13.27 12.03
C HIS A 233 8.47 12.78 11.32
N VAL A 234 7.53 12.20 12.06
CA VAL A 234 6.25 11.71 11.53
C VAL A 234 5.40 12.86 10.95
N GLN A 235 5.34 14.01 11.63
CA GLN A 235 4.61 15.18 11.12
C GLN A 235 5.21 15.69 9.81
N THR A 236 6.54 15.76 9.73
CA THR A 236 7.27 16.16 8.52
C THR A 236 6.98 15.18 7.39
N TRP A 237 7.10 13.88 7.63
CA TRP A 237 6.78 12.83 6.67
C TRP A 237 5.36 12.95 6.11
N ARG A 238 4.36 13.08 6.99
CA ARG A 238 2.96 13.25 6.57
C ARG A 238 2.75 14.52 5.74
N SER A 239 3.40 15.61 6.14
CA SER A 239 3.34 16.88 5.40
C SER A 239 3.95 16.75 4.01
N GLU A 240 5.11 16.13 3.91
CA GLU A 240 5.80 15.90 2.64
C GLU A 240 5.02 14.97 1.71
N CYS A 241 4.41 13.90 2.23
CA CYS A 241 3.51 13.03 1.46
C CYS A 241 2.29 13.81 0.96
N ARG A 242 1.64 14.60 1.82
CA ARG A 242 0.44 15.39 1.46
C ARG A 242 0.73 16.40 0.35
N LYS A 243 1.87 17.12 0.41
CA LYS A 243 2.30 18.07 -0.63
C LYS A 243 2.44 17.41 -2.00
N ARG A 244 2.65 16.10 -2.03
CA ARG A 244 2.84 15.29 -3.25
C ARG A 244 1.60 14.52 -3.69
N GLY A 245 0.46 14.76 -3.03
CA GLY A 245 -0.78 14.04 -3.31
C GLY A 245 -0.76 12.57 -2.87
N ILE A 246 0.19 12.20 -2.01
CA ILE A 246 0.34 10.84 -1.50
C ILE A 246 -0.48 10.71 -0.23
N VAL A 247 -1.29 9.68 -0.18
CA VAL A 247 -2.13 9.39 0.99
C VAL A 247 -1.34 8.56 1.98
N THR A 248 -1.44 8.91 3.26
CA THR A 248 -0.74 8.22 4.34
C THR A 248 -1.70 7.46 5.24
N LEU A 249 -1.28 6.29 5.71
CA LEU A 249 -1.92 5.50 6.74
C LEU A 249 -0.85 5.05 7.74
N ASP A 250 -1.13 5.19 9.04
CA ASP A 250 -0.34 4.53 10.06
C ASP A 250 -1.08 3.26 10.49
N ILE A 251 -0.37 2.12 10.50
CA ILE A 251 -0.83 0.86 11.05
C ILE A 251 -0.02 0.60 12.31
N ASP A 252 -0.72 0.52 13.42
CA ASP A 252 -0.18 0.31 14.75
C ASP A 252 0.03 -1.19 15.01
N THR A 253 1.23 -1.55 15.54
CA THR A 253 1.57 -2.95 15.85
C THR A 253 0.72 -3.54 16.98
N GLU A 254 0.19 -2.73 17.88
CA GLU A 254 -0.66 -3.19 18.99
C GLU A 254 -2.13 -3.48 18.59
N ARG A 255 -2.52 -3.11 17.36
CA ARG A 255 -3.89 -3.23 16.91
C ARG A 255 -4.02 -4.19 15.73
N GLU A 256 -5.18 -4.84 15.62
CA GLU A 256 -5.49 -5.64 14.43
C GLU A 256 -5.43 -4.81 13.15
N VAL A 257 -4.77 -5.33 12.11
CA VAL A 257 -4.53 -4.62 10.84
C VAL A 257 -5.81 -4.43 10.05
N ALA A 258 -6.66 -5.47 10.00
CA ALA A 258 -7.86 -5.45 9.18
C ALA A 258 -8.82 -4.29 9.51
N PRO A 259 -9.19 -4.02 10.78
CA PRO A 259 -10.02 -2.87 11.12
C PRO A 259 -9.39 -1.52 10.80
N GLN A 260 -8.05 -1.42 10.83
CA GLN A 260 -7.34 -0.18 10.49
C GLN A 260 -7.42 0.10 8.98
N LEU A 261 -7.21 -0.92 8.14
CA LEU A 261 -7.36 -0.84 6.69
C LEU A 261 -8.81 -0.53 6.28
N ILE A 262 -9.80 -1.22 6.86
CA ILE A 262 -11.22 -1.00 6.58
C ILE A 262 -11.60 0.45 6.85
N ARG A 263 -11.30 0.97 8.05
CA ARG A 263 -11.58 2.38 8.41
C ARG A 263 -10.92 3.36 7.47
N PHE A 264 -9.69 3.07 7.04
CA PHE A 264 -8.98 3.91 6.08
C PHE A 264 -9.70 3.96 4.74
N PHE A 265 -10.06 2.82 4.15
CA PHE A 265 -10.76 2.78 2.88
C PHE A 265 -12.16 3.38 2.95
N ASP A 266 -12.91 3.13 4.03
CA ASP A 266 -14.24 3.74 4.26
C ASP A 266 -14.17 5.28 4.31
N SER A 267 -13.16 5.83 4.99
CA SER A 267 -12.97 7.28 5.09
C SER A 267 -12.70 7.96 3.75
N ARG A 268 -12.30 7.21 2.73
CA ARG A 268 -12.01 7.69 1.37
C ARG A 268 -13.22 7.64 0.43
N LYS A 269 -14.19 6.76 0.67
CA LYS A 269 -15.41 6.65 -0.14
C LYS A 269 -16.18 7.97 -0.24
N GLY A 270 -16.14 8.80 0.79
CA GLY A 270 -16.86 10.09 0.83
C GLY A 270 -16.12 11.29 0.23
N ARG A 271 -14.88 11.11 -0.27
CA ARG A 271 -14.03 12.19 -0.78
C ARG A 271 -13.76 12.13 -2.29
N SER A 272 -14.37 11.18 -3.01
CA SER A 272 -14.21 10.99 -4.47
C SER A 272 -15.28 11.74 -5.24
#